data_ea0dd305f8358d9c1a269bb4b5b3236e
#
_entry.id   ea0dd305f8358d9c1a269bb4b5b3236e
#
_cell.length_a   1.000
_cell.length_b   1.000
_cell.length_c   1.000
_cell.angle_alpha   90.00
_cell.angle_beta   90.00
_cell.angle_gamma   90.00
#
_symmetry.space_group_name_H-M   'P 1'
#
loop_
_entity.id
_entity.type
_entity.pdbx_description
1 polymer ?
#
loop_
_entity_poly.entity_id
_entity_poly.type
_entity_poly.pdbx_seq_one_letter_code
_entity_poly.pdbx_strand_id
1 'polypeptide(L)'
;MSSSIERVGVVGAGQMGSGIAEVAAKAGADVVVFEPTEALLGAGRDRITGSLERATSRGKLSEADRDATLARFSFTTNLADLSDRQLVIEAVVEDETVKGKIFAQLDELITDPDAVLASNTSSIPIMKIAAATKNPSRVLGLHFFNPVPVLPLVELVSTLVTAPEAAARVERFAAEGLGKQVVRCGDRSGFVVNALLVPYL
;
A
#
# COMPACT_ATOMS: atom_id res chain seq x y z
N MET A 1 9.81 -21.67 1.36
CA MET A 1 8.40 -21.34 1.04
C MET A 1 8.18 -19.91 1.49
N SER A 2 7.92 -18.97 0.59
CA SER A 2 7.67 -17.56 0.97
C SER A 2 6.39 -17.51 1.80
N SER A 3 6.48 -17.02 3.05
CA SER A 3 5.33 -16.87 3.94
C SER A 3 4.30 -15.91 3.32
N SER A 4 3.01 -16.18 3.53
CA SER A 4 1.92 -15.27 3.17
C SER A 4 2.11 -13.90 3.84
N ILE A 5 1.65 -12.83 3.20
CA ILE A 5 1.61 -11.50 3.81
C ILE A 5 0.32 -11.42 4.63
N GLU A 6 0.48 -11.36 5.94
CA GLU A 6 -0.62 -11.32 6.93
C GLU A 6 -0.63 -10.00 7.72
N ARG A 7 0.49 -9.29 7.78
CA ARG A 7 0.65 -8.04 8.51
C ARG A 7 1.07 -6.93 7.55
N VAL A 8 0.17 -5.99 7.33
CA VAL A 8 0.34 -4.86 6.41
C VAL A 8 0.39 -3.55 7.19
N GLY A 9 1.32 -2.69 6.82
CA GLY A 9 1.36 -1.30 7.24
C GLY A 9 0.91 -0.39 6.10
N VAL A 10 0.16 0.66 6.43
CA VAL A 10 -0.18 1.71 5.47
C VAL A 10 0.24 3.05 6.05
N VAL A 11 1.09 3.76 5.33
CA VAL A 11 1.59 5.08 5.71
C VAL A 11 0.85 6.13 4.89
N GLY A 12 0.04 6.92 5.58
CA GLY A 12 -0.88 7.87 4.96
C GLY A 12 -2.30 7.28 4.82
N ALA A 13 -3.28 7.93 5.45
CA ALA A 13 -4.70 7.55 5.43
C ALA A 13 -5.55 8.52 4.62
N GLY A 14 -4.96 9.14 3.59
CA GLY A 14 -5.68 9.91 2.58
C GLY A 14 -6.61 9.03 1.75
N GLN A 15 -7.09 9.56 0.63
CA GLN A 15 -8.02 8.86 -0.25
C GLN A 15 -7.48 7.49 -0.73
N MET A 16 -6.21 7.44 -1.15
CA MET A 16 -5.60 6.20 -1.62
C MET A 16 -5.27 5.26 -0.47
N GLY A 17 -4.58 5.75 0.58
CA GLY A 17 -4.17 4.91 1.70
C GLY A 17 -5.34 4.31 2.46
N SER A 18 -6.44 5.04 2.67
CA SER A 18 -7.66 4.49 3.27
C SER A 18 -8.23 3.33 2.43
N GLY A 19 -8.28 3.49 1.11
CA GLY A 19 -8.75 2.43 0.21
C GLY A 19 -7.81 1.22 0.16
N ILE A 20 -6.48 1.44 0.20
CA ILE A 20 -5.48 0.37 0.25
C ILE A 20 -5.61 -0.40 1.57
N ALA A 21 -5.71 0.31 2.69
CA ALA A 21 -5.92 -0.29 4.00
C ALA A 21 -7.22 -1.12 4.05
N GLU A 22 -8.32 -0.61 3.48
CA GLU A 22 -9.59 -1.31 3.39
C GLU A 22 -9.47 -2.64 2.64
N VAL A 23 -8.88 -2.65 1.44
CA VAL A 23 -8.78 -3.90 0.66
C VAL A 23 -7.84 -4.91 1.32
N ALA A 24 -6.77 -4.46 2.00
CA ALA A 24 -5.88 -5.34 2.74
C ALA A 24 -6.60 -5.99 3.94
N ALA A 25 -7.35 -5.23 4.72
CA ALA A 25 -8.13 -5.77 5.85
C ALA A 25 -9.25 -6.72 5.39
N LYS A 26 -9.94 -6.41 4.29
CA LYS A 26 -10.95 -7.30 3.68
C LYS A 26 -10.35 -8.62 3.19
N ALA A 27 -9.09 -8.61 2.78
CA ALA A 27 -8.33 -9.80 2.40
C ALA A 27 -7.86 -10.63 3.61
N GLY A 28 -8.11 -10.17 4.83
CA GLY A 28 -7.78 -10.89 6.05
C GLY A 28 -6.47 -10.47 6.72
N ALA A 29 -5.75 -9.49 6.20
CA ALA A 29 -4.53 -9.00 6.82
C ALA A 29 -4.82 -8.14 8.07
N ASP A 30 -3.92 -8.21 9.06
CA ASP A 30 -3.86 -7.23 10.15
C ASP A 30 -3.21 -5.96 9.64
N VAL A 31 -3.94 -4.85 9.72
CA VAL A 31 -3.53 -3.58 9.11
C VAL A 31 -3.24 -2.54 10.17
N VAL A 32 -2.02 -2.03 10.19
CA VAL A 32 -1.67 -0.83 10.97
C VAL A 32 -1.64 0.37 10.03
N VAL A 33 -2.44 1.38 10.35
CA VAL A 33 -2.52 2.65 9.61
C VAL A 33 -1.82 3.73 10.40
N PHE A 34 -0.83 4.33 9.77
CA PHE A 34 -0.05 5.43 10.36
C PHE A 34 -0.40 6.78 9.70
N GLU A 35 -0.58 7.80 10.54
CA GLU A 35 -0.59 9.21 10.18
C GLU A 35 0.15 10.02 11.25
N PRO A 36 0.82 11.13 10.88
CA PRO A 36 1.65 11.87 11.84
C PRO A 36 0.86 12.63 12.92
N THR A 37 -0.45 12.76 12.78
CA THR A 37 -1.30 13.48 13.74
C THR A 37 -2.62 12.76 13.96
N GLU A 38 -3.19 12.89 15.18
CA GLU A 38 -4.51 12.34 15.53
C GLU A 38 -5.63 12.85 14.63
N ALA A 39 -5.55 14.11 14.18
CA ALA A 39 -6.56 14.69 13.30
C ALA A 39 -6.60 13.99 11.92
N LEU A 40 -5.42 13.73 11.32
CA LEU A 40 -5.31 13.01 10.06
C LEU A 40 -5.71 11.55 10.23
N LEU A 41 -5.30 10.93 11.35
CA LEU A 41 -5.63 9.56 11.69
C LEU A 41 -7.14 9.37 11.87
N GLY A 42 -7.81 10.27 12.58
CA GLY A 42 -9.27 10.29 12.73
C GLY A 42 -9.98 10.41 11.37
N ALA A 43 -9.55 11.36 10.53
CA ALA A 43 -10.11 11.51 9.19
C ALA A 43 -9.90 10.26 8.31
N GLY A 44 -8.78 9.57 8.45
CA GLY A 44 -8.51 8.28 7.77
C GLY A 44 -9.45 7.18 8.25
N ARG A 45 -9.62 7.06 9.57
CA ARG A 45 -10.57 6.10 10.18
C ARG A 45 -11.99 6.34 9.68
N ASP A 46 -12.45 7.59 9.66
CA ASP A 46 -13.79 7.94 9.19
C ASP A 46 -13.99 7.58 7.71
N ARG A 47 -12.95 7.77 6.85
CA ARG A 47 -13.01 7.35 5.45
C ARG A 47 -13.20 5.85 5.30
N ILE A 48 -12.42 5.04 6.04
CA ILE A 48 -12.49 3.58 6.02
C ILE A 48 -13.87 3.12 6.51
N THR A 49 -14.29 3.57 7.67
CA THR A 49 -15.59 3.21 8.26
C THR A 49 -16.74 3.59 7.34
N GLY A 50 -16.77 4.83 6.85
CA GLY A 50 -17.81 5.29 5.93
C GLY A 50 -17.81 4.57 4.58
N SER A 51 -16.65 4.07 4.10
CA SER A 51 -16.58 3.24 2.89
C SER A 51 -17.23 1.88 3.12
N LEU A 52 -16.89 1.21 4.22
CA LEU A 52 -17.45 -0.09 4.61
C LEU A 52 -18.96 0.00 4.89
N GLU A 53 -19.41 1.04 5.57
CA GLU A 53 -20.84 1.29 5.81
C GLU A 53 -21.62 1.48 4.51
N ARG A 54 -21.08 2.26 3.56
CA ARG A 54 -21.70 2.42 2.24
C ARG A 54 -21.74 1.10 1.45
N ALA A 55 -20.74 0.25 1.57
CA ALA A 55 -20.75 -1.06 0.94
C ALA A 55 -21.83 -1.97 1.55
N THR A 56 -21.98 -1.93 2.88
CA THR A 56 -23.02 -2.69 3.60
C THR A 56 -24.41 -2.18 3.27
N SER A 57 -24.66 -0.88 3.28
CA SER A 57 -25.97 -0.30 2.95
C SER A 57 -26.42 -0.60 1.51
N ARG A 58 -25.47 -0.85 0.60
CA ARG A 58 -25.74 -1.24 -0.80
C ARG A 58 -25.80 -2.76 -1.01
N GLY A 59 -25.76 -3.56 0.07
CA GLY A 59 -25.77 -5.01 0.01
C GLY A 59 -24.55 -5.66 -0.63
N LYS A 60 -23.42 -4.93 -0.76
CA LYS A 60 -22.16 -5.43 -1.32
C LYS A 60 -21.25 -6.07 -0.26
N LEU A 61 -21.54 -5.86 1.00
CA LEU A 61 -20.81 -6.38 2.15
C LEU A 61 -21.83 -6.74 3.24
N SER A 62 -21.68 -7.89 3.88
CA SER A 62 -22.51 -8.22 5.03
C SER A 62 -22.09 -7.41 6.27
N GLU A 63 -23.00 -7.25 7.26
CA GLU A 63 -22.63 -6.59 8.53
C GLU A 63 -21.54 -7.36 9.27
N ALA A 64 -21.59 -8.69 9.25
CA ALA A 64 -20.58 -9.54 9.85
C ALA A 64 -19.20 -9.36 9.21
N ASP A 65 -19.13 -9.29 7.88
CA ASP A 65 -17.86 -9.06 7.17
C ASP A 65 -17.33 -7.63 7.37
N ARG A 66 -18.22 -6.62 7.48
CA ARG A 66 -17.84 -5.26 7.87
C ARG A 66 -17.18 -5.24 9.23
N ASP A 67 -17.82 -5.85 10.23
CA ASP A 67 -17.34 -5.84 11.61
C ASP A 67 -16.04 -6.64 11.75
N ALA A 68 -15.93 -7.78 11.07
CA ALA A 68 -14.70 -8.56 10.99
C ALA A 68 -13.58 -7.79 10.31
N THR A 69 -13.88 -6.99 9.28
CA THR A 69 -12.90 -6.13 8.59
C THR A 69 -12.45 -5.00 9.52
N LEU A 70 -13.38 -4.32 10.19
CA LEU A 70 -13.05 -3.24 11.13
C LEU A 70 -12.18 -3.70 12.31
N ALA A 71 -12.38 -4.93 12.78
CA ALA A 71 -11.60 -5.52 13.86
C ALA A 71 -10.12 -5.77 13.51
N ARG A 72 -9.75 -5.72 12.22
CA ARG A 72 -8.37 -5.92 11.75
C ARG A 72 -7.52 -4.66 11.69
N PHE A 73 -8.10 -3.50 12.03
CA PHE A 73 -7.38 -2.24 12.00
C PHE A 73 -6.79 -1.88 13.35
N SER A 74 -5.54 -1.43 13.32
CA SER A 74 -4.92 -0.61 14.35
C SER A 74 -4.52 0.73 13.75
N PHE A 75 -4.68 1.80 14.51
CA PHE A 75 -4.40 3.17 14.09
C PHE A 75 -3.35 3.77 15.01
N THR A 76 -2.33 4.42 14.46
CA THR A 76 -1.22 4.96 15.27
C THR A 76 -0.62 6.24 14.68
N THR A 77 -0.11 7.07 15.58
CA THR A 77 0.73 8.22 15.23
C THR A 77 2.23 7.95 15.47
N ASN A 78 2.57 6.71 15.86
CA ASN A 78 3.95 6.28 16.09
C ASN A 78 4.40 5.35 14.96
N LEU A 79 5.35 5.81 14.14
CA LEU A 79 5.87 5.02 13.01
C LEU A 79 6.50 3.68 13.47
N ALA A 80 7.01 3.61 14.71
CA ALA A 80 7.62 2.41 15.26
C ALA A 80 6.66 1.21 15.36
N ASP A 81 5.36 1.45 15.41
CA ASP A 81 4.35 0.38 15.44
C ASP A 81 4.24 -0.39 14.10
N LEU A 82 4.99 0.05 13.08
CA LEU A 82 5.11 -0.67 11.80
C LEU A 82 6.28 -1.64 11.75
N SER A 83 7.09 -1.74 12.82
CA SER A 83 8.36 -2.48 12.82
C SER A 83 8.26 -3.98 12.50
N ASP A 84 7.12 -4.60 12.73
CA ASP A 84 6.86 -6.03 12.49
C ASP A 84 6.04 -6.29 11.21
N ARG A 85 5.78 -5.26 10.39
CA ARG A 85 4.99 -5.41 9.16
C ARG A 85 5.78 -6.13 8.08
N GLN A 86 5.10 -7.04 7.37
CA GLN A 86 5.67 -7.82 6.27
C GLN A 86 5.61 -7.08 4.94
N LEU A 87 4.65 -6.19 4.80
CA LEU A 87 4.49 -5.27 3.68
C LEU A 87 4.06 -3.90 4.22
N VAL A 88 4.79 -2.86 3.87
CA VAL A 88 4.36 -1.48 4.14
C VAL A 88 4.09 -0.79 2.81
N ILE A 89 2.90 -0.20 2.67
CA ILE A 89 2.48 0.55 1.49
C ILE A 89 2.38 2.03 1.86
N GLU A 90 3.22 2.84 1.24
CA GLU A 90 3.22 4.28 1.41
C GLU A 90 2.25 4.95 0.43
N ALA A 91 1.39 5.83 0.92
CA ALA A 91 0.40 6.59 0.17
C ALA A 91 0.24 8.03 0.72
N VAL A 92 1.37 8.67 1.02
CA VAL A 92 1.41 10.08 1.46
C VAL A 92 1.38 11.04 0.25
N VAL A 93 1.58 12.34 0.51
CA VAL A 93 1.64 13.37 -0.55
C VAL A 93 2.69 13.03 -1.61
N GLU A 94 2.42 13.42 -2.85
CA GLU A 94 3.29 13.11 -4.01
C GLU A 94 4.48 14.08 -4.04
N ASP A 95 5.42 13.86 -3.11
CA ASP A 95 6.66 14.62 -2.97
C ASP A 95 7.84 13.65 -2.76
N GLU A 96 8.84 13.72 -3.64
CA GLU A 96 10.00 12.82 -3.65
C GLU A 96 10.80 12.89 -2.35
N THR A 97 10.97 14.08 -1.78
CA THR A 97 11.74 14.29 -0.55
C THR A 97 11.03 13.69 0.66
N VAL A 98 9.70 13.88 0.73
CA VAL A 98 8.88 13.32 1.81
C VAL A 98 8.89 11.80 1.74
N LYS A 99 8.67 11.22 0.56
CA LYS A 99 8.68 9.77 0.37
C LYS A 99 10.05 9.17 0.67
N GLY A 100 11.13 9.79 0.20
CA GLY A 100 12.49 9.33 0.50
C GLY A 100 12.80 9.29 1.99
N LYS A 101 12.40 10.32 2.76
CA LYS A 101 12.56 10.35 4.22
C LYS A 101 11.78 9.22 4.91
N ILE A 102 10.54 9.01 4.51
CA ILE A 102 9.70 7.93 5.06
C ILE A 102 10.33 6.57 4.78
N PHE A 103 10.76 6.32 3.55
CA PHE A 103 11.39 5.05 3.18
C PHE A 103 12.70 4.80 3.93
N ALA A 104 13.53 5.83 4.13
CA ALA A 104 14.74 5.72 4.94
C ALA A 104 14.42 5.33 6.40
N GLN A 105 13.40 5.95 7.01
CA GLN A 105 12.95 5.62 8.36
C GLN A 105 12.36 4.21 8.45
N LEU A 106 11.54 3.81 7.51
CA LEU A 106 10.95 2.45 7.46
C LEU A 106 12.03 1.39 7.27
N ASP A 107 13.03 1.65 6.43
CA ASP A 107 14.14 0.73 6.18
C ASP A 107 15.01 0.50 7.42
N GLU A 108 15.19 1.53 8.27
CA GLU A 108 15.88 1.40 9.55
C GLU A 108 15.03 0.69 10.61
N LEU A 109 13.73 0.94 10.61
CA LEU A 109 12.79 0.44 11.60
C LEU A 109 12.46 -1.04 11.41
N ILE A 110 12.24 -1.46 10.15
CA ILE A 110 11.81 -2.82 9.80
C ILE A 110 13.05 -3.67 9.51
N THR A 111 13.41 -4.48 10.50
CA THR A 111 14.65 -5.29 10.46
C THR A 111 14.46 -6.67 9.80
N ASP A 112 13.21 -7.10 9.55
CA ASP A 112 12.93 -8.32 8.80
C ASP A 112 13.42 -8.15 7.35
N PRO A 113 14.42 -8.94 6.88
CA PRO A 113 14.97 -8.82 5.53
C PRO A 113 13.96 -9.17 4.44
N ASP A 114 12.95 -9.97 4.77
CA ASP A 114 11.90 -10.40 3.84
C ASP A 114 10.75 -9.38 3.75
N ALA A 115 10.71 -8.38 4.62
CA ALA A 115 9.69 -7.34 4.56
C ALA A 115 9.87 -6.47 3.31
N VAL A 116 8.75 -6.08 2.69
CA VAL A 116 8.75 -5.28 1.46
C VAL A 116 8.20 -3.88 1.74
N LEU A 117 8.84 -2.88 1.15
CA LEU A 117 8.42 -1.49 1.17
C LEU A 117 7.89 -1.10 -0.21
N ALA A 118 6.63 -0.71 -0.29
CA ALA A 118 5.97 -0.36 -1.53
C ALA A 118 5.51 1.11 -1.53
N SER A 119 5.70 1.82 -2.64
CA SER A 119 5.12 3.15 -2.82
C SER A 119 3.92 3.10 -3.77
N ASN A 120 2.86 3.83 -3.42
CA ASN A 120 1.70 4.02 -4.29
C ASN A 120 1.86 5.27 -5.19
N THR A 121 3.07 5.77 -5.38
CA THR A 121 3.31 6.89 -6.29
C THR A 121 2.78 6.62 -7.69
N SER A 122 2.32 7.67 -8.37
CA SER A 122 1.88 7.61 -9.77
C SER A 122 2.92 8.09 -10.77
N SER A 123 3.97 8.78 -10.31
CA SER A 123 4.89 9.51 -11.20
C SER A 123 6.35 9.54 -10.74
N ILE A 124 6.61 9.42 -9.44
CA ILE A 124 7.98 9.47 -8.91
C ILE A 124 8.68 8.16 -9.23
N PRO A 125 9.88 8.18 -9.86
CA PRO A 125 10.64 6.98 -10.13
C PRO A 125 10.93 6.19 -8.84
N ILE A 126 10.57 4.92 -8.84
CA ILE A 126 10.75 4.04 -7.67
C ILE A 126 12.23 3.91 -7.31
N MET A 127 13.12 3.94 -8.29
CA MET A 127 14.57 3.91 -8.08
C MET A 127 15.05 5.07 -7.19
N LYS A 128 14.47 6.27 -7.31
CA LYS A 128 14.81 7.41 -6.47
C LYS A 128 14.40 7.20 -5.01
N ILE A 129 13.23 6.61 -4.81
CA ILE A 129 12.75 6.23 -3.47
C ILE A 129 13.63 5.14 -2.89
N ALA A 130 13.93 4.11 -3.68
CA ALA A 130 14.80 2.99 -3.29
C ALA A 130 16.21 3.45 -2.91
N ALA A 131 16.77 4.44 -3.61
CA ALA A 131 18.08 5.00 -3.32
C ALA A 131 18.18 5.71 -1.96
N ALA A 132 17.04 6.05 -1.33
CA ALA A 132 17.02 6.61 0.02
C ALA A 132 17.16 5.53 1.11
N THR A 133 17.12 4.24 0.77
CA THR A 133 17.19 3.10 1.71
C THR A 133 18.55 2.42 1.67
N LYS A 134 18.90 1.71 2.74
CA LYS A 134 20.09 0.85 2.80
C LYS A 134 19.87 -0.50 2.09
N ASN A 135 18.60 -0.91 1.98
CA ASN A 135 18.17 -2.18 1.38
C ASN A 135 17.24 -1.95 0.17
N PRO A 136 17.71 -1.36 -0.93
CA PRO A 136 16.87 -1.01 -2.08
C PRO A 136 16.24 -2.21 -2.78
N SER A 137 16.77 -3.42 -2.56
CA SER A 137 16.26 -4.65 -3.19
C SER A 137 14.85 -5.04 -2.71
N ARG A 138 14.41 -4.56 -1.54
CA ARG A 138 13.06 -4.78 -1.01
C ARG A 138 12.07 -3.65 -1.31
N VAL A 139 12.48 -2.69 -2.14
CA VAL A 139 11.65 -1.54 -2.52
C VAL A 139 11.06 -1.76 -3.92
N LEU A 140 9.75 -1.47 -4.04
CA LEU A 140 9.03 -1.55 -5.30
C LEU A 140 7.87 -0.53 -5.34
N GLY A 141 7.24 -0.37 -6.50
CA GLY A 141 6.00 0.37 -6.62
C GLY A 141 4.80 -0.58 -6.61
N LEU A 142 3.74 -0.19 -5.92
CA LEU A 142 2.44 -0.87 -5.95
C LEU A 142 1.36 0.19 -6.16
N HIS A 143 1.13 0.51 -7.43
CA HIS A 143 0.28 1.62 -7.84
C HIS A 143 -1.16 1.17 -8.03
N PHE A 144 -2.02 1.61 -7.10
CA PHE A 144 -3.47 1.38 -7.13
C PHE A 144 -4.18 2.52 -7.84
N PHE A 145 -5.38 2.23 -8.34
CA PHE A 145 -6.25 3.20 -9.01
C PHE A 145 -7.46 3.53 -8.17
N ASN A 146 -7.86 4.80 -8.21
CA ASN A 146 -8.99 5.31 -7.45
C ASN A 146 -10.33 5.07 -8.18
N PRO A 147 -11.36 4.52 -7.50
CA PRO A 147 -11.43 4.06 -6.10
C PRO A 147 -10.81 2.67 -5.89
N VAL A 148 -9.88 2.55 -4.93
CA VAL A 148 -9.14 1.29 -4.68
C VAL A 148 -10.05 0.08 -4.41
N PRO A 149 -11.13 0.18 -3.61
CA PRO A 149 -12.01 -0.97 -3.37
C PRO A 149 -12.80 -1.43 -4.59
N VAL A 150 -12.87 -0.62 -5.64
CA VAL A 150 -13.71 -0.85 -6.82
C VAL A 150 -12.90 -1.29 -8.03
N LEU A 151 -11.79 -0.59 -8.30
CA LEU A 151 -10.99 -0.87 -9.49
C LEU A 151 -10.12 -2.11 -9.29
N PRO A 152 -10.18 -3.06 -10.23
CA PRO A 152 -9.45 -4.32 -10.11
C PRO A 152 -7.97 -4.20 -10.41
N LEU A 153 -7.55 -3.19 -11.15
CA LEU A 153 -6.19 -3.04 -11.66
C LEU A 153 -5.21 -2.55 -10.58
N VAL A 154 -4.01 -3.12 -10.58
CA VAL A 154 -2.84 -2.60 -9.86
C VAL A 154 -1.58 -2.79 -10.70
N GLU A 155 -0.71 -1.80 -10.71
CA GLU A 155 0.60 -1.88 -11.36
C GLU A 155 1.68 -2.24 -10.33
N LEU A 156 2.41 -3.32 -10.58
CA LEU A 156 3.58 -3.72 -9.81
C LEU A 156 4.84 -3.23 -10.53
N VAL A 157 5.49 -2.23 -9.96
CA VAL A 157 6.63 -1.55 -10.57
C VAL A 157 7.92 -2.05 -9.95
N SER A 158 8.75 -2.71 -10.74
CA SER A 158 10.07 -3.17 -10.32
C SER A 158 11.17 -2.28 -10.88
N THR A 159 12.17 -2.00 -10.06
CA THR A 159 13.40 -1.32 -10.47
C THR A 159 14.46 -2.34 -10.92
N LEU A 160 15.62 -1.85 -11.36
CA LEU A 160 16.77 -2.71 -11.69
C LEU A 160 17.36 -3.43 -10.47
N VAL A 161 17.09 -2.92 -9.26
CA VAL A 161 17.62 -3.47 -8.01
C VAL A 161 16.57 -4.22 -7.19
N THR A 162 15.29 -4.15 -7.54
CA THR A 162 14.22 -4.88 -6.84
C THR A 162 14.45 -6.38 -6.94
N ALA A 163 14.50 -7.06 -5.79
CA ALA A 163 14.64 -8.51 -5.74
C ALA A 163 13.43 -9.21 -6.37
N PRO A 164 13.63 -10.19 -7.25
CA PRO A 164 12.53 -10.93 -7.88
C PRO A 164 11.59 -11.59 -6.85
N GLU A 165 12.14 -12.05 -5.74
CA GLU A 165 11.39 -12.68 -4.65
C GLU A 165 10.46 -11.69 -3.95
N ALA A 166 10.91 -10.44 -3.72
CA ALA A 166 10.09 -9.38 -3.16
C ALA A 166 8.92 -9.05 -4.09
N ALA A 167 9.20 -8.87 -5.39
CA ALA A 167 8.19 -8.62 -6.40
C ALA A 167 7.17 -9.77 -6.49
N ALA A 168 7.64 -11.02 -6.54
CA ALA A 168 6.77 -12.20 -6.63
C ALA A 168 5.89 -12.38 -5.38
N ARG A 169 6.40 -12.02 -4.19
CA ARG A 169 5.65 -12.07 -2.93
C ARG A 169 4.51 -11.06 -2.93
N VAL A 170 4.79 -9.81 -3.33
CA VAL A 170 3.76 -8.75 -3.40
C VAL A 170 2.77 -9.01 -4.52
N GLU A 171 3.22 -9.52 -5.67
CA GLU A 171 2.30 -9.90 -6.76
C GLU A 171 1.29 -10.95 -6.31
N ARG A 172 1.75 -12.00 -5.62
CA ARG A 172 0.86 -13.04 -5.09
C ARG A 172 -0.14 -12.45 -4.11
N PHE A 173 0.32 -11.62 -3.19
CA PHE A 173 -0.57 -10.93 -2.26
C PHE A 173 -1.62 -10.07 -2.98
N ALA A 174 -1.20 -9.28 -3.99
CA ALA A 174 -2.12 -8.44 -4.74
C ALA A 174 -3.11 -9.26 -5.58
N ALA A 175 -2.65 -10.32 -6.25
CA ALA A 175 -3.50 -11.13 -7.12
C ALA A 175 -4.42 -12.08 -6.33
N GLU A 176 -3.87 -12.86 -5.42
CA GLU A 176 -4.61 -13.91 -4.69
C GLU A 176 -5.27 -13.35 -3.42
N GLY A 177 -4.57 -12.49 -2.67
CA GLY A 177 -5.07 -11.90 -1.44
C GLY A 177 -6.09 -10.79 -1.69
N LEU A 178 -5.70 -9.77 -2.46
CA LEU A 178 -6.57 -8.62 -2.74
C LEU A 178 -7.53 -8.83 -3.92
N GLY A 179 -7.40 -9.92 -4.68
CA GLY A 179 -8.20 -10.18 -5.89
C GLY A 179 -7.96 -9.16 -7.01
N LYS A 180 -6.77 -8.56 -7.09
CA LYS A 180 -6.42 -7.56 -8.08
C LYS A 180 -5.85 -8.19 -9.36
N GLN A 181 -6.07 -7.54 -10.48
CA GLN A 181 -5.38 -7.83 -11.74
C GLN A 181 -4.04 -7.09 -11.73
N VAL A 182 -2.95 -7.83 -11.60
CA VAL A 182 -1.61 -7.26 -11.49
C VAL A 182 -0.98 -7.12 -12.86
N VAL A 183 -0.55 -5.91 -13.20
CA VAL A 183 0.28 -5.62 -14.37
C VAL A 183 1.69 -5.33 -13.91
N ARG A 184 2.63 -6.18 -14.31
CA ARG A 184 4.06 -5.93 -14.06
C ARG A 184 4.58 -4.89 -15.03
N CYS A 185 5.29 -3.89 -14.51
CA CYS A 185 5.94 -2.87 -15.32
C CYS A 185 7.31 -2.48 -14.75
N GLY A 186 8.15 -1.94 -15.62
CA GLY A 186 9.42 -1.35 -15.22
C GLY A 186 9.22 0.06 -14.67
N ASP A 187 10.21 0.55 -13.94
CA ASP A 187 10.25 1.89 -13.38
C ASP A 187 10.50 2.94 -14.48
N ARG A 188 9.43 3.30 -15.17
CA ARG A 188 9.41 4.33 -16.23
C ARG A 188 8.34 5.36 -15.91
N SER A 189 8.52 6.57 -16.44
CA SER A 189 7.58 7.68 -16.22
C SER A 189 6.16 7.30 -16.64
N GLY A 190 5.20 7.42 -15.70
CA GLY A 190 3.80 7.10 -15.92
C GLY A 190 3.48 5.60 -15.98
N PHE A 191 4.46 4.73 -15.69
CA PHE A 191 4.36 3.26 -15.70
C PHE A 191 3.76 2.72 -17.00
N VAL A 192 2.56 2.13 -16.97
CA VAL A 192 1.84 1.69 -18.19
C VAL A 192 0.59 2.52 -18.41
N VAL A 193 -0.29 2.60 -17.42
CA VAL A 193 -1.61 3.24 -17.59
C VAL A 193 -1.49 4.72 -17.86
N ASN A 194 -0.72 5.46 -17.04
CA ASN A 194 -0.56 6.90 -17.23
C ASN A 194 0.25 7.21 -18.49
N ALA A 195 1.24 6.38 -18.83
CA ALA A 195 2.01 6.55 -20.07
C ALA A 195 1.14 6.40 -21.34
N LEU A 196 0.09 5.57 -21.27
CA LEU A 196 -0.88 5.41 -22.35
C LEU A 196 -1.96 6.47 -22.33
N LEU A 197 -2.49 6.80 -21.14
CA LEU A 197 -3.65 7.68 -20.98
C LEU A 197 -3.32 9.15 -21.18
N VAL A 198 -2.25 9.65 -20.56
CA VAL A 198 -1.90 11.09 -20.55
C VAL A 198 -1.73 11.69 -21.96
N PRO A 199 -1.13 10.98 -22.95
CA PRO A 199 -1.04 11.53 -24.33
C PRO A 199 -2.38 11.73 -25.03
N TYR A 200 -3.49 11.16 -24.52
CA TYR A 200 -4.83 11.29 -25.12
C TYR A 200 -5.73 12.30 -24.39
N LEU A 201 -5.24 12.95 -23.32
CA LEU A 201 -5.94 13.97 -22.55
C LEU A 201 -5.50 15.37 -22.96
#